data_e722c1a9d81cc3f4ad862dc1fa5a196a
#
_entry.id   e722c1a9d81cc3f4ad862dc1fa5a196a
#
_cell.length_a   1.000
_cell.length_b   1.000
_cell.length_c   1.000
_cell.angle_alpha   90.00
_cell.angle_beta   90.00
_cell.angle_gamma   90.00
#
_symmetry.space_group_name_H-M   'P 1'
#
loop_
_entity.id
_entity.type
_entity.pdbx_description
1 polymer ?
#
loop_
_entity_poly.entity_id
_entity_poly.type
_entity_poly.pdbx_seq_one_letter_code
_entity_poly.pdbx_strand_id
1 'polypeptide(L)'
;MRKLKKQLLRTIIACGLVVSVAVGSTVAYLTDAETSTNTFTVGNVQIDLEEPGYPGNDSDEVKNIIPNQEIVKDPQIENTGNNDALAFLRVEVPQEMFTDGDDGTGEQKKQDLFRLKGVSDQWELLRTETVTREDGKVKTSYVYGYKKTLGKGATTDKLFQKVQMKNAVESDLSGKVEDIVVTACAIQSTEVSDISLTPAEDGTLGKDTLDQVYTVFLNQSGENTPRPADEGNRSQTGKIGTITYELDGGSLTGALSGYGTADYGYTPPTPTKKGYTFAGWEPASIPANSTGEVTFTAKWSISTLGTISYHLDGGSITDEKTSYTIEDYGYVPTTPIKKGYKFVGWDPESIPVNNNGPIVFTAKWEEKVATLLDGETVNIRMKILAGSSSTRMASDRNIKAIQRSDEEPSELVRNSAHYLISTTDSESPIYMWFDNGVIKWWSEARHVMAGSDLSYLCCGLAKLSDISGLADIDTSNVTDMSRLFYVSYVPVTGVENPDASMPKFALDDITPLKTWDTKNVTDMSDMFYMRNQLTNLEPLANWDVSNVKNMRGMFLECSIINNASAINDWDVSNVINFKNMFGGCPSHPTFTKRAGTWDSNGTFTPTT
;
A
#
# COMPACT_ATOMS: atom_id res chain seq x y z
N MET A 1 9.55 -36.99 -22.34
CA MET A 1 9.03 -35.62 -22.14
C MET A 1 8.78 -35.20 -20.67
N ARG A 2 9.11 -36.00 -19.64
CA ARG A 2 8.95 -35.64 -18.21
C ARG A 2 10.24 -35.16 -17.52
N LYS A 3 11.40 -35.24 -18.16
CA LYS A 3 12.68 -34.78 -17.61
C LYS A 3 13.08 -33.35 -18.03
N LEU A 4 12.51 -32.79 -19.10
CA LEU A 4 12.81 -31.43 -19.55
C LEU A 4 12.02 -30.32 -18.81
N LYS A 5 10.91 -30.66 -18.15
CA LYS A 5 10.11 -29.67 -17.38
C LYS A 5 10.68 -29.35 -15.99
N LYS A 6 11.60 -30.16 -15.46
CA LYS A 6 12.23 -29.91 -14.16
C LYS A 6 13.51 -29.06 -14.23
N GLN A 7 14.12 -28.95 -15.39
CA GLN A 7 15.28 -28.05 -15.57
C GLN A 7 14.90 -26.62 -15.94
N LEU A 8 13.75 -26.41 -16.58
CA LEU A 8 13.28 -25.06 -16.92
C LEU A 8 12.70 -24.30 -15.71
N LEU A 9 12.30 -25.00 -14.64
CA LEU A 9 11.77 -24.40 -13.41
C LEU A 9 12.85 -23.98 -12.42
N ARG A 10 14.10 -24.46 -12.61
CA ARG A 10 15.22 -24.09 -11.75
C ARG A 10 16.03 -22.88 -12.24
N THR A 11 15.83 -22.47 -13.48
CA THR A 11 16.53 -21.32 -14.09
C THR A 11 15.71 -20.02 -14.00
N ILE A 12 14.45 -20.07 -13.58
CA ILE A 12 13.58 -18.90 -13.44
C ILE A 12 13.52 -18.41 -11.97
N ILE A 13 14.02 -19.20 -11.01
CA ILE A 13 14.02 -18.83 -9.57
C ILE A 13 15.29 -18.06 -9.17
N ALA A 14 16.27 -17.94 -10.04
CA ALA A 14 17.51 -17.22 -9.74
C ALA A 14 17.51 -15.72 -10.10
N CYS A 15 16.39 -15.16 -10.58
CA CYS A 15 16.29 -13.73 -10.96
C CYS A 15 15.05 -13.01 -10.40
N GLY A 16 14.49 -13.46 -9.30
CA GLY A 16 13.23 -12.87 -8.81
C GLY A 16 13.03 -12.99 -7.31
N LEU A 17 13.98 -12.55 -6.51
CA LEU A 17 13.74 -12.28 -5.09
C LEU A 17 14.29 -10.89 -4.76
N VAL A 18 13.61 -9.87 -5.25
CA VAL A 18 13.65 -8.53 -4.66
C VAL A 18 12.56 -8.48 -3.60
N VAL A 19 13.02 -8.30 -2.41
CA VAL A 19 12.33 -8.19 -1.14
C VAL A 19 11.18 -7.20 -1.23
N SER A 20 9.96 -7.66 -1.04
CA SER A 20 8.86 -6.81 -0.61
C SER A 20 8.90 -6.70 0.91
N VAL A 21 9.52 -5.65 1.42
CA VAL A 21 9.31 -5.24 2.82
C VAL A 21 7.96 -4.53 2.86
N ALA A 22 6.93 -5.25 3.26
CA ALA A 22 5.67 -4.63 3.64
C ALA A 22 5.88 -3.91 4.98
N VAL A 23 5.87 -2.59 4.96
CA VAL A 23 5.80 -1.78 6.18
C VAL A 23 4.36 -1.82 6.68
N GLY A 24 4.04 -2.86 7.45
CA GLY A 24 2.87 -2.85 8.32
C GLY A 24 3.33 -2.39 9.71
N SER A 25 2.78 -1.31 10.21
CA SER A 25 3.00 -0.84 11.57
C SER A 25 2.42 -1.85 12.57
N THR A 26 3.22 -2.83 12.97
CA THR A 26 2.91 -3.70 14.09
C THR A 26 4.21 -4.04 14.82
N VAL A 27 4.15 -3.92 16.11
CA VAL A 27 5.20 -4.19 17.08
C VAL A 27 5.74 -5.61 16.86
N ALA A 28 6.83 -5.75 16.12
CA ALA A 28 7.58 -7.00 16.05
C ALA A 28 8.78 -6.86 16.98
N TYR A 29 8.85 -7.70 18.00
CA TYR A 29 9.90 -7.65 19.00
C TYR A 29 11.17 -8.42 18.61
N LEU A 30 11.08 -9.22 17.54
CA LEU A 30 12.23 -9.90 16.93
C LEU A 30 12.01 -9.88 15.43
N THR A 31 12.77 -9.07 14.70
CA THR A 31 12.82 -9.18 13.24
C THR A 31 14.07 -9.95 12.86
N ASP A 32 13.90 -10.87 11.94
CA ASP A 32 15.03 -11.51 11.28
C ASP A 32 15.48 -10.60 10.15
N ALA A 33 16.58 -9.90 10.34
CA ALA A 33 17.25 -9.23 9.25
C ALA A 33 18.22 -10.24 8.63
N GLU A 34 17.76 -11.01 7.66
CA GLU A 34 18.66 -11.71 6.75
C GLU A 34 19.48 -10.66 5.98
N THR A 35 20.54 -10.18 6.55
CA THR A 35 21.60 -9.57 5.79
C THR A 35 22.53 -10.70 5.33
N SER A 36 22.19 -11.38 4.24
CA SER A 36 23.17 -12.18 3.53
C SER A 36 24.18 -11.21 2.93
N THR A 37 25.19 -10.88 3.69
CA THR A 37 26.34 -10.13 3.17
C THR A 37 27.21 -11.13 2.44
N ASN A 38 26.96 -11.32 1.15
CA ASN A 38 27.88 -12.06 0.28
C ASN A 38 29.15 -11.21 0.15
N THR A 39 30.09 -11.41 1.05
CA THR A 39 31.41 -10.81 0.94
C THR A 39 32.24 -11.65 -0.01
N PHE A 40 32.43 -11.18 -1.23
CA PHE A 40 33.34 -11.79 -2.17
C PHE A 40 34.79 -11.52 -1.74
N THR A 41 35.42 -12.47 -1.07
CA THR A 41 36.87 -12.50 -0.93
C THR A 41 37.46 -13.19 -2.16
N VAL A 42 38.65 -12.77 -2.58
CA VAL A 42 39.36 -13.39 -3.72
C VAL A 42 39.53 -14.89 -3.41
N GLY A 43 38.68 -15.75 -4.04
CA GLY A 43 38.67 -17.17 -3.78
C GLY A 43 37.30 -17.84 -3.65
N ASN A 44 36.20 -17.19 -3.99
CA ASN A 44 34.84 -17.79 -4.05
C ASN A 44 34.35 -18.47 -2.76
N VAL A 45 34.43 -17.76 -1.66
CA VAL A 45 33.70 -18.09 -0.43
C VAL A 45 32.28 -17.55 -0.55
N GLN A 46 31.31 -18.41 -0.38
CA GLN A 46 29.88 -18.06 -0.36
C GLN A 46 29.24 -18.78 0.82
N ILE A 47 28.44 -18.06 1.60
CA ILE A 47 27.77 -18.61 2.77
C ILE A 47 26.31 -18.21 2.77
N ASP A 48 25.47 -19.05 3.36
CA ASP A 48 24.08 -18.77 3.67
C ASP A 48 23.89 -18.84 5.18
N LEU A 49 23.17 -17.84 5.74
CA LEU A 49 22.74 -17.82 7.14
C LEU A 49 21.37 -18.49 7.23
N GLU A 50 21.26 -19.48 8.08
CA GLU A 50 20.03 -20.24 8.30
C GLU A 50 19.59 -20.18 9.76
N GLU A 51 18.27 -20.14 9.98
CA GLU A 51 17.64 -20.26 11.30
C GLU A 51 16.47 -21.26 11.19
N PRO A 52 16.74 -22.56 11.06
CA PRO A 52 15.75 -23.56 10.65
C PRO A 52 14.60 -23.75 11.65
N GLY A 53 14.79 -23.40 12.92
CA GLY A 53 13.76 -23.48 13.95
C GLY A 53 13.06 -22.16 14.26
N TYR A 54 13.47 -21.05 13.65
CA TYR A 54 12.86 -19.74 13.90
C TYR A 54 11.44 -19.70 13.31
N PRO A 55 10.42 -19.33 14.13
CA PRO A 55 9.02 -19.37 13.68
C PRO A 55 8.64 -18.30 12.65
N GLY A 56 9.55 -17.36 12.37
CA GLY A 56 9.32 -16.23 11.45
C GLY A 56 8.67 -15.02 12.12
N ASN A 57 8.89 -13.84 11.53
CA ASN A 57 8.46 -12.56 12.08
C ASN A 57 6.93 -12.40 12.20
N ASP A 58 6.17 -13.16 11.41
CA ASP A 58 4.71 -13.13 11.41
C ASP A 58 4.05 -14.09 12.41
N SER A 59 4.84 -14.92 13.07
CA SER A 59 4.34 -15.87 14.07
C SER A 59 3.79 -15.14 15.30
N ASP A 60 2.71 -15.68 15.86
CA ASP A 60 2.16 -15.17 17.13
C ASP A 60 3.14 -15.33 18.32
N GLU A 61 4.11 -16.25 18.20
CA GLU A 61 5.14 -16.49 19.22
C GLU A 61 6.13 -15.32 19.35
N VAL A 62 6.30 -14.51 18.29
CA VAL A 62 7.22 -13.36 18.26
C VAL A 62 6.49 -12.03 18.35
N LYS A 63 5.16 -12.05 18.25
CA LYS A 63 4.31 -10.88 18.47
C LYS A 63 3.85 -10.84 19.92
N ASN A 64 4.00 -9.70 20.59
CA ASN A 64 3.62 -9.51 22.01
C ASN A 64 4.39 -10.40 23.01
N ILE A 65 5.70 -10.39 22.89
CA ILE A 65 6.60 -11.12 23.80
C ILE A 65 6.44 -10.60 25.23
N ILE A 66 6.34 -11.52 26.16
CA ILE A 66 6.26 -11.22 27.60
C ILE A 66 7.59 -11.53 28.31
N PRO A 67 7.85 -10.90 29.48
CA PRO A 67 9.02 -11.21 30.29
C PRO A 67 9.20 -12.71 30.55
N ASN A 68 10.44 -13.19 30.49
CA ASN A 68 10.85 -14.60 30.59
C ASN A 68 10.43 -15.52 29.43
N GLN A 69 9.76 -15.02 28.42
CA GLN A 69 9.40 -15.84 27.25
C GLN A 69 10.67 -16.26 26.47
N GLU A 70 10.72 -17.52 26.10
CA GLU A 70 11.75 -18.06 25.21
C GLU A 70 11.21 -18.18 23.80
N ILE A 71 12.02 -17.82 22.81
CA ILE A 71 11.72 -17.95 21.37
C ILE A 71 12.85 -18.75 20.76
N VAL A 72 12.50 -19.71 19.90
CA VAL A 72 13.49 -20.45 19.11
C VAL A 72 14.14 -19.48 18.13
N LYS A 73 15.47 -19.38 18.21
CA LYS A 73 16.31 -18.64 17.28
C LYS A 73 17.65 -19.36 17.29
N ASP A 74 17.99 -19.96 16.15
CA ASP A 74 19.01 -21.00 16.09
C ASP A 74 19.95 -20.82 14.89
N PRO A 75 20.69 -19.67 14.83
CA PRO A 75 21.50 -19.32 13.68
C PRO A 75 22.65 -20.29 13.46
N GLN A 76 22.82 -20.69 12.20
CA GLN A 76 23.89 -21.52 11.66
C GLN A 76 24.31 -21.02 10.27
N ILE A 77 25.51 -21.38 9.83
CA ILE A 77 26.07 -20.98 8.53
C ILE A 77 26.29 -22.21 7.67
N GLU A 78 25.76 -22.21 6.45
CA GLU A 78 26.11 -23.17 5.40
C GLU A 78 27.18 -22.56 4.46
N ASN A 79 28.24 -23.29 4.17
CA ASN A 79 29.21 -22.92 3.14
C ASN A 79 28.74 -23.40 1.76
N THR A 80 28.09 -22.53 1.02
CA THR A 80 27.63 -22.81 -0.35
C THR A 80 28.68 -22.52 -1.42
N GLY A 81 29.85 -22.03 -0.99
CA GLY A 81 31.01 -21.74 -1.84
C GLY A 81 31.77 -23.01 -2.30
N ASN A 82 32.90 -22.78 -2.99
CA ASN A 82 33.75 -23.84 -3.48
C ASN A 82 35.03 -24.04 -2.65
N ASN A 83 35.35 -23.12 -1.77
CA ASN A 83 36.54 -23.15 -0.92
C ASN A 83 36.15 -23.34 0.55
N ASP A 84 37.04 -23.97 1.31
CA ASP A 84 36.91 -24.06 2.74
C ASP A 84 36.99 -22.67 3.38
N ALA A 85 36.13 -22.40 4.39
CA ALA A 85 35.98 -21.11 5.00
C ALA A 85 36.16 -21.15 6.52
N LEU A 86 36.52 -19.99 7.10
CA LEU A 86 36.39 -19.69 8.50
C LEU A 86 35.16 -18.79 8.68
N ALA A 87 34.24 -19.21 9.53
CA ALA A 87 32.92 -18.60 9.68
C ALA A 87 32.77 -17.85 11.00
N PHE A 88 32.07 -16.72 10.96
CA PHE A 88 31.82 -15.86 12.10
C PHE A 88 30.36 -15.42 12.13
N LEU A 89 29.80 -15.27 13.33
CA LEU A 89 28.48 -14.68 13.56
C LEU A 89 28.62 -13.46 14.47
N ARG A 90 28.05 -12.34 14.03
CA ARG A 90 27.86 -11.15 14.84
C ARG A 90 26.40 -11.08 15.26
N VAL A 91 26.14 -11.04 16.57
CA VAL A 91 24.82 -10.97 17.17
C VAL A 91 24.67 -9.65 17.90
N GLU A 92 23.78 -8.80 17.45
CA GLU A 92 23.48 -7.50 18.06
C GLU A 92 22.21 -7.60 18.91
N VAL A 93 22.33 -7.47 20.22
CA VAL A 93 21.25 -7.54 21.19
C VAL A 93 20.88 -6.14 21.66
N PRO A 94 19.60 -5.72 21.60
CA PRO A 94 19.18 -4.39 22.04
C PRO A 94 19.38 -4.19 23.54
N GLN A 95 19.88 -3.00 23.91
CA GLN A 95 19.98 -2.55 25.30
C GLN A 95 18.85 -1.58 25.61
N GLU A 96 18.15 -1.85 26.73
CA GLU A 96 17.08 -1.00 27.23
C GLU A 96 17.33 -0.62 28.69
N MET A 97 16.69 0.46 29.15
CA MET A 97 16.72 0.89 30.54
C MET A 97 15.54 0.24 31.27
N PHE A 98 15.80 -0.79 32.06
CA PHE A 98 14.75 -1.48 32.83
C PHE A 98 15.26 -2.13 34.10
N THR A 99 14.34 -2.47 35.01
CA THR A 99 14.58 -3.27 36.18
C THR A 99 14.47 -4.75 35.82
N ASP A 100 15.54 -5.53 36.01
CA ASP A 100 15.54 -6.99 35.83
C ASP A 100 15.05 -7.65 37.12
N GLY A 101 13.87 -8.24 37.09
CA GLY A 101 13.27 -8.92 38.25
C GLY A 101 14.08 -10.11 38.78
N ASP A 102 15.03 -10.63 37.97
CA ASP A 102 15.87 -11.77 38.37
C ASP A 102 17.19 -11.35 39.06
N ASP A 103 17.60 -10.09 38.93
CA ASP A 103 18.89 -9.64 39.53
C ASP A 103 18.81 -9.29 41.01
N GLY A 104 17.60 -9.21 41.55
CA GLY A 104 17.34 -8.99 42.97
C GLY A 104 17.75 -7.61 43.51
N THR A 105 18.21 -6.70 42.67
CA THR A 105 18.66 -5.36 43.08
C THR A 105 17.53 -4.34 43.11
N GLY A 106 16.49 -4.52 42.27
CA GLY A 106 15.41 -3.56 42.11
C GLY A 106 15.86 -2.24 41.48
N GLU A 107 17.07 -2.17 40.93
CA GLU A 107 17.62 -0.98 40.29
C GLU A 107 17.37 -1.01 38.77
N GLN A 108 16.94 0.12 38.23
CA GLN A 108 16.80 0.32 36.79
C GLN A 108 18.19 0.60 36.19
N LYS A 109 18.62 -0.21 35.24
CA LYS A 109 19.90 -0.04 34.55
C LYS A 109 19.81 -0.34 33.07
N LYS A 110 20.70 0.28 32.28
CA LYS A 110 20.83 -0.01 30.86
C LYS A 110 21.56 -1.33 30.67
N GLN A 111 20.90 -2.28 30.03
CA GLN A 111 21.40 -3.64 29.83
C GLN A 111 20.72 -4.33 28.66
N ASP A 112 21.29 -5.46 28.22
CA ASP A 112 20.68 -6.28 27.21
C ASP A 112 19.29 -6.74 27.61
N LEU A 113 18.31 -6.58 26.73
CA LEU A 113 16.94 -7.00 26.97
C LEU A 113 16.75 -8.51 26.80
N PHE A 114 17.61 -9.17 26.02
CA PHE A 114 17.53 -10.60 25.76
C PHE A 114 18.79 -11.34 26.24
N ARG A 115 18.60 -12.61 26.61
CA ARG A 115 19.66 -13.58 26.90
C ARG A 115 19.72 -14.61 25.79
N LEU A 116 20.93 -14.94 25.31
CA LEU A 116 21.16 -16.06 24.40
C LEU A 116 21.20 -17.36 25.22
N LYS A 117 20.41 -18.35 24.82
CA LYS A 117 20.26 -19.63 25.52
C LYS A 117 20.78 -20.79 24.69
N GLY A 118 21.53 -21.68 25.35
CA GLY A 118 22.09 -22.87 24.71
C GLY A 118 23.19 -22.53 23.70
N VAL A 119 24.06 -21.56 24.04
CA VAL A 119 25.23 -21.22 23.22
C VAL A 119 26.13 -22.45 23.13
N SER A 120 26.49 -22.82 21.90
CA SER A 120 27.29 -23.99 21.60
C SER A 120 28.76 -23.77 21.94
N ASP A 121 29.41 -24.81 22.48
CA ASP A 121 30.85 -24.85 22.74
C ASP A 121 31.72 -24.95 21.47
N GLN A 122 31.10 -25.20 20.30
CA GLN A 122 31.77 -25.18 19.00
C GLN A 122 32.03 -23.77 18.48
N TRP A 123 31.48 -22.76 19.15
CA TRP A 123 31.69 -21.35 18.86
C TRP A 123 32.48 -20.67 19.98
N GLU A 124 33.38 -19.78 19.62
CA GLU A 124 34.19 -19.00 20.55
C GLU A 124 33.76 -17.55 20.56
N LEU A 125 33.45 -16.98 21.73
CA LEU A 125 33.21 -15.55 21.87
C LEU A 125 34.51 -14.78 21.74
N LEU A 126 34.66 -14.04 20.65
CA LEU A 126 35.83 -13.26 20.30
C LEU A 126 35.76 -11.88 20.93
N ARG A 127 34.68 -11.15 20.68
CA ARG A 127 34.51 -9.75 21.05
C ARG A 127 33.13 -9.47 21.63
N THR A 128 33.07 -8.49 22.52
CA THR A 128 31.82 -7.89 23.02
C THR A 128 32.00 -6.38 22.99
N GLU A 129 31.15 -5.69 22.27
CA GLU A 129 31.24 -4.24 22.06
C GLU A 129 29.89 -3.59 22.25
N THR A 130 29.85 -2.35 22.74
CA THR A 130 28.63 -1.54 22.75
C THR A 130 28.57 -0.69 21.47
N VAL A 131 27.53 -0.87 20.68
CA VAL A 131 27.31 -0.13 19.44
C VAL A 131 26.17 0.85 19.65
N THR A 132 26.45 2.14 19.44
CA THR A 132 25.41 3.18 19.40
C THR A 132 25.10 3.51 17.95
N ARG A 133 23.85 3.38 17.58
CA ARG A 133 23.37 3.73 16.24
C ARG A 133 23.15 5.24 16.08
N GLU A 134 23.03 5.71 14.85
CA GLU A 134 22.78 7.12 14.53
C GLU A 134 21.46 7.67 15.14
N ASP A 135 20.48 6.81 15.36
CA ASP A 135 19.21 7.13 16.04
C ASP A 135 19.30 7.19 17.58
N GLY A 136 20.52 7.03 18.13
CA GLY A 136 20.81 7.05 19.56
C GLY A 136 20.50 5.73 20.28
N LYS A 137 20.03 4.71 19.59
CA LYS A 137 19.77 3.39 20.16
C LYS A 137 21.06 2.62 20.36
N VAL A 138 21.10 1.81 21.40
CA VAL A 138 22.30 1.11 21.83
C VAL A 138 22.06 -0.40 21.81
N LYS A 139 23.01 -1.13 21.23
CA LYS A 139 23.03 -2.61 21.20
C LYS A 139 24.35 -3.14 21.74
N THR A 140 24.32 -4.34 22.31
CA THR A 140 25.55 -5.11 22.54
C THR A 140 25.82 -5.99 21.32
N SER A 141 26.98 -5.83 20.73
CA SER A 141 27.47 -6.67 19.62
C SER A 141 28.35 -7.78 20.19
N TYR A 142 27.95 -9.02 19.99
CA TYR A 142 28.71 -10.22 20.32
C TYR A 142 29.25 -10.82 19.03
N VAL A 143 30.58 -11.01 18.94
CA VAL A 143 31.21 -11.65 17.79
C VAL A 143 31.70 -13.04 18.19
N TYR A 144 31.20 -14.03 17.47
CA TYR A 144 31.58 -15.43 17.65
C TYR A 144 32.31 -15.96 16.42
N GLY A 145 33.38 -16.75 16.64
CA GLY A 145 34.08 -17.50 15.61
C GLY A 145 33.81 -18.99 15.72
N TYR A 146 33.47 -19.65 14.60
CA TYR A 146 33.35 -21.11 14.57
C TYR A 146 34.71 -21.76 14.69
N LYS A 147 34.87 -22.70 15.64
CA LYS A 147 36.18 -23.26 16.01
C LYS A 147 36.82 -24.16 14.93
N LYS A 148 36.08 -24.55 13.91
CA LYS A 148 36.55 -25.45 12.85
C LYS A 148 36.45 -24.80 11.50
N THR A 149 37.30 -25.27 10.60
CA THR A 149 37.19 -24.94 9.17
C THR A 149 35.89 -25.53 8.61
N LEU A 150 35.12 -24.71 7.93
CA LEU A 150 33.86 -25.09 7.31
C LEU A 150 34.07 -25.47 5.86
N GLY A 151 34.09 -26.76 5.56
CA GLY A 151 34.25 -27.29 4.23
C GLY A 151 33.09 -26.98 3.29
N LYS A 152 33.29 -27.14 2.00
CA LYS A 152 32.27 -26.98 0.97
C LYS A 152 31.01 -27.81 1.27
N GLY A 153 29.83 -27.19 1.28
CA GLY A 153 28.55 -27.83 1.54
C GLY A 153 28.34 -28.28 2.98
N ALA A 154 29.24 -27.87 3.89
CA ALA A 154 29.10 -28.14 5.32
C ALA A 154 28.35 -26.99 6.00
N THR A 155 27.64 -27.35 7.08
CA THR A 155 26.92 -26.40 7.93
C THR A 155 27.55 -26.40 9.32
N THR A 156 27.65 -25.23 9.94
CA THR A 156 28.12 -25.10 11.33
C THR A 156 27.11 -25.70 12.31
N ASP A 157 27.57 -25.98 13.54
CA ASP A 157 26.64 -26.12 14.65
C ASP A 157 25.89 -24.79 14.87
N LYS A 158 24.66 -24.87 15.39
CA LYS A 158 23.87 -23.69 15.78
C LYS A 158 24.63 -22.91 16.85
N LEU A 159 24.73 -21.59 16.68
CA LEU A 159 25.45 -20.76 17.67
C LEU A 159 24.71 -20.81 19.02
N PHE A 160 23.40 -20.64 19.03
CA PHE A 160 22.54 -20.80 20.19
C PHE A 160 21.19 -21.38 19.75
N GLN A 161 20.36 -21.80 20.71
CA GLN A 161 19.11 -22.48 20.41
C GLN A 161 17.89 -21.59 20.57
N LYS A 162 17.96 -20.62 21.48
CA LYS A 162 16.85 -19.74 21.80
C LYS A 162 17.35 -18.38 22.27
N VAL A 163 16.47 -17.40 22.20
CA VAL A 163 16.60 -16.15 22.91
C VAL A 163 15.51 -16.07 23.98
N GLN A 164 15.83 -15.50 25.12
CA GLN A 164 14.90 -15.30 26.21
C GLN A 164 14.84 -13.82 26.56
N MET A 165 13.63 -13.25 26.53
CA MET A 165 13.43 -11.92 27.07
C MET A 165 13.73 -11.94 28.57
N LYS A 166 14.50 -10.98 29.09
CA LYS A 166 14.76 -10.86 30.52
C LYS A 166 13.48 -10.54 31.29
N ASN A 167 13.49 -10.76 32.59
CA ASN A 167 12.38 -10.47 33.49
C ASN A 167 12.23 -8.96 33.73
N ALA A 168 11.98 -8.22 32.63
CA ALA A 168 11.82 -6.78 32.65
C ALA A 168 10.49 -6.38 33.30
N VAL A 169 10.51 -5.35 34.16
CA VAL A 169 9.27 -4.74 34.64
C VAL A 169 8.59 -4.01 33.48
N GLU A 170 7.36 -4.41 33.13
CA GLU A 170 6.66 -3.90 31.94
C GLU A 170 6.53 -2.37 31.90
N SER A 171 6.38 -1.72 33.05
CA SER A 171 6.29 -0.25 33.13
C SER A 171 7.56 0.47 32.71
N ASP A 172 8.69 -0.22 32.66
CA ASP A 172 10.00 0.35 32.30
C ASP A 172 10.21 0.34 30.79
N LEU A 173 9.47 -0.53 30.06
CA LEU A 173 9.57 -0.67 28.61
C LEU A 173 8.50 0.18 27.92
N SER A 174 8.86 1.39 27.50
CA SER A 174 7.96 2.28 26.77
C SER A 174 8.28 2.26 25.27
N GLY A 175 7.47 1.57 24.46
CA GLY A 175 7.56 1.63 23.00
C GLY A 175 8.04 0.34 22.34
N LYS A 176 8.45 0.43 21.09
CA LYS A 176 8.98 -0.71 20.32
C LYS A 176 10.33 -1.13 20.84
N VAL A 177 10.46 -2.38 21.18
CA VAL A 177 11.74 -3.02 21.44
C VAL A 177 12.48 -3.23 20.12
N GLU A 178 13.79 -2.95 20.10
CA GLU A 178 14.62 -3.18 18.92
C GLU A 178 14.85 -4.67 18.67
N ASP A 179 15.14 -4.98 17.39
CA ASP A 179 15.37 -6.35 16.94
C ASP A 179 16.75 -6.88 17.34
N ILE A 180 16.84 -8.20 17.56
CA ILE A 180 18.11 -8.92 17.58
C ILE A 180 18.54 -9.14 16.14
N VAL A 181 19.71 -8.60 15.76
CA VAL A 181 20.27 -8.75 14.41
C VAL A 181 21.39 -9.80 14.45
N VAL A 182 21.32 -10.77 13.54
CA VAL A 182 22.38 -11.76 13.32
C VAL A 182 23.00 -11.53 11.95
N THR A 183 24.32 -11.39 11.89
CA THR A 183 25.08 -11.21 10.64
C THR A 183 26.11 -12.31 10.51
N ALA A 184 26.08 -13.03 9.41
CA ALA A 184 27.09 -14.05 9.07
C ALA A 184 28.22 -13.45 8.24
N CYS A 185 29.45 -13.84 8.56
CA CYS A 185 30.66 -13.45 7.84
C CYS A 185 31.54 -14.69 7.63
N ALA A 186 32.28 -14.71 6.53
CA ALA A 186 33.27 -15.76 6.29
C ALA A 186 34.47 -15.26 5.49
N ILE A 187 35.60 -15.89 5.70
CA ILE A 187 36.85 -15.72 4.93
C ILE A 187 37.38 -17.09 4.53
N GLN A 188 38.04 -17.20 3.36
CA GLN A 188 38.63 -18.48 3.00
C GLN A 188 39.71 -18.91 4.02
N SER A 189 39.81 -20.19 4.29
CA SER A 189 40.74 -20.74 5.29
C SER A 189 42.17 -20.93 4.77
N THR A 190 42.44 -20.73 3.48
CA THR A 190 43.75 -20.84 2.89
C THR A 190 44.33 -19.46 2.60
N GLU A 191 45.65 -19.29 2.92
CA GLU A 191 46.39 -18.04 2.65
C GLU A 191 45.82 -16.79 3.32
N VAL A 192 45.39 -16.94 4.58
CA VAL A 192 45.00 -15.80 5.39
C VAL A 192 46.23 -15.08 5.87
N SER A 193 46.60 -13.99 5.20
CA SER A 193 47.70 -13.03 5.50
C SER A 193 48.52 -13.31 6.76
N ASP A 194 49.64 -14.02 6.63
CA ASP A 194 50.62 -14.24 7.72
C ASP A 194 50.11 -14.91 9.01
N ILE A 195 48.84 -15.39 9.02
CA ILE A 195 48.27 -16.10 10.17
C ILE A 195 48.45 -17.62 9.96
N SER A 196 49.15 -18.25 10.91
CA SER A 196 49.26 -19.71 10.92
C SER A 196 48.01 -20.35 11.50
N LEU A 197 47.20 -21.00 10.66
CA LEU A 197 46.03 -21.77 11.09
C LEU A 197 46.49 -23.15 11.58
N THR A 198 46.98 -23.22 12.82
CA THR A 198 47.40 -24.48 13.43
C THR A 198 46.30 -24.96 14.40
N PRO A 199 45.48 -25.96 13.98
CA PRO A 199 44.44 -26.52 14.84
C PRO A 199 45.07 -27.29 16.03
N ALA A 200 44.35 -27.34 17.13
CA ALA A 200 44.65 -28.24 18.25
C ALA A 200 44.43 -29.72 17.83
N GLU A 201 44.80 -30.68 18.71
CA GLU A 201 44.64 -32.11 18.43
C GLU A 201 43.19 -32.54 18.09
N ASP A 202 42.19 -31.80 18.59
CA ASP A 202 40.78 -32.00 18.33
C ASP A 202 40.26 -31.31 17.06
N GLY A 203 41.16 -30.66 16.29
CA GLY A 203 40.86 -29.95 15.05
C GLY A 203 40.28 -28.57 15.25
N THR A 204 40.26 -28.00 16.46
CA THR A 204 39.75 -26.68 16.78
C THR A 204 40.81 -25.59 16.69
N LEU A 205 40.40 -24.37 16.32
CA LEU A 205 41.23 -23.16 16.34
C LEU A 205 41.04 -22.40 17.65
N GLY A 206 42.13 -21.87 18.16
CA GLY A 206 42.09 -21.07 19.41
C GLY A 206 41.50 -19.67 19.18
N LYS A 207 41.05 -19.07 20.29
CA LYS A 207 40.45 -17.73 20.33
C LYS A 207 41.32 -16.68 19.63
N ASP A 208 42.62 -16.63 19.99
CA ASP A 208 43.54 -15.61 19.44
C ASP A 208 43.70 -15.72 17.93
N THR A 209 43.76 -16.95 17.44
CA THR A 209 43.83 -17.22 15.98
C THR A 209 42.55 -16.74 15.28
N LEU A 210 41.39 -17.12 15.80
CA LEU A 210 40.09 -16.70 15.27
C LEU A 210 39.90 -15.18 15.30
N ASP A 211 40.32 -14.50 16.36
CA ASP A 211 40.23 -13.04 16.47
C ASP A 211 41.16 -12.31 15.52
N GLN A 212 42.39 -12.86 15.28
CA GLN A 212 43.29 -12.36 14.24
C GLN A 212 42.67 -12.49 12.85
N VAL A 213 42.09 -13.66 12.54
CA VAL A 213 41.43 -13.90 11.24
C VAL A 213 40.21 -12.96 11.08
N TYR A 214 39.41 -12.79 12.11
CA TYR A 214 38.32 -11.85 12.08
C TYR A 214 38.78 -10.41 11.87
N THR A 215 39.92 -10.04 12.41
CA THR A 215 40.54 -8.73 12.16
C THR A 215 40.95 -8.56 10.70
N VAL A 216 41.52 -9.62 10.07
CA VAL A 216 41.82 -9.61 8.63
C VAL A 216 40.53 -9.44 7.81
N PHE A 217 39.46 -10.17 8.17
CA PHE A 217 38.14 -10.01 7.53
C PHE A 217 37.65 -8.57 7.60
N LEU A 218 37.68 -7.94 8.79
CA LEU A 218 37.26 -6.55 8.97
C LEU A 218 38.11 -5.57 8.13
N ASN A 219 39.42 -5.81 8.02
CA ASN A 219 40.31 -4.98 7.21
C ASN A 219 39.99 -5.10 5.70
N GLN A 220 39.58 -6.28 5.25
CA GLN A 220 39.19 -6.52 3.85
C GLN A 220 37.80 -6.01 3.53
N SER A 221 36.87 -6.09 4.49
CA SER A 221 35.49 -5.63 4.32
C SER A 221 35.31 -4.11 4.46
N GLY A 222 36.36 -3.40 4.90
CA GLY A 222 36.28 -1.96 5.21
C GLY A 222 35.55 -1.63 6.50
N GLU A 223 35.17 -2.63 7.30
CA GLU A 223 34.50 -2.46 8.59
C GLU A 223 35.45 -2.21 9.77
N ASN A 224 36.75 -2.33 9.54
CA ASN A 224 37.74 -2.07 10.57
C ASN A 224 38.19 -0.60 10.53
N THR A 225 37.98 0.14 11.60
CA THR A 225 38.82 1.31 11.87
C THR A 225 40.20 0.77 12.26
N PRO A 226 41.26 1.00 11.47
CA PRO A 226 42.58 0.55 11.87
C PRO A 226 42.87 1.12 13.25
N ARG A 227 43.20 0.22 14.20
CA ARG A 227 43.91 0.63 15.39
C ARG A 227 45.14 1.40 14.89
N PRO A 228 45.49 2.59 15.43
CA PRO A 228 46.70 3.29 14.99
C PRO A 228 47.82 2.25 14.97
N ALA A 229 48.38 2.01 13.79
CA ALA A 229 49.60 1.22 13.71
C ALA A 229 50.54 1.80 14.74
N ASP A 230 51.08 0.96 15.64
CA ASP A 230 52.05 1.38 16.63
C ASP A 230 52.89 2.51 16.05
N GLU A 231 52.88 3.68 16.71
CA GLU A 231 53.88 4.70 16.48
C GLU A 231 55.23 4.15 16.91
N GLY A 232 55.59 2.98 16.36
CA GLY A 232 56.83 2.30 16.47
C GLY A 232 57.88 3.07 15.73
N ASN A 233 58.39 4.10 16.37
CA ASN A 233 59.78 4.50 16.21
C ASN A 233 60.24 4.92 14.80
N ARG A 234 59.52 5.89 14.18
CA ARG A 234 60.23 6.78 13.26
C ARG A 234 60.81 7.91 14.07
N SER A 235 62.12 7.85 14.22
CA SER A 235 62.97 8.86 14.83
C SER A 235 62.45 10.27 14.44
N GLN A 236 62.10 11.10 15.41
CA GLN A 236 61.67 12.50 15.21
C GLN A 236 62.79 13.44 14.75
N THR A 237 63.85 12.94 14.17
CA THR A 237 64.95 13.74 13.58
C THR A 237 64.62 14.04 12.12
N GLY A 238 63.97 15.19 11.87
CA GLY A 238 63.72 15.65 10.50
C GLY A 238 62.32 16.14 10.17
N LYS A 239 61.40 16.21 11.15
CA LYS A 239 60.05 16.78 10.93
C LYS A 239 60.16 18.26 10.59
N ILE A 240 59.76 18.67 9.37
CA ILE A 240 59.83 20.05 8.89
C ILE A 240 58.43 20.70 8.80
N GLY A 241 57.36 19.93 8.96
CA GLY A 241 56.00 20.44 8.91
C GLY A 241 54.94 19.52 9.48
N THR A 242 53.76 20.04 9.67
CA THR A 242 52.54 19.31 10.07
C THR A 242 51.60 19.10 8.90
N ILE A 243 50.75 18.10 8.98
CA ILE A 243 49.69 17.85 7.99
C ILE A 243 48.34 17.95 8.70
N THR A 244 47.43 18.72 8.13
CA THR A 244 46.03 18.79 8.53
C THR A 244 45.13 18.33 7.37
N TYR A 245 43.92 17.85 7.72
CA TYR A 245 42.98 17.28 6.75
C TYR A 245 41.60 17.93 6.92
N GLU A 246 41.13 18.54 5.85
CA GLU A 246 39.77 19.05 5.73
C GLU A 246 38.94 18.03 4.95
N LEU A 247 38.09 17.28 5.66
CA LEU A 247 37.36 16.13 5.12
C LEU A 247 35.90 16.44 4.77
N ASP A 248 35.41 17.63 5.15
CA ASP A 248 34.01 18.02 4.94
C ASP A 248 33.02 16.92 5.33
N GLY A 249 33.16 16.40 6.56
CA GLY A 249 32.32 15.32 7.10
C GLY A 249 32.70 13.90 6.63
N GLY A 250 33.78 13.74 5.88
CA GLY A 250 34.37 12.43 5.57
C GLY A 250 35.20 11.86 6.68
N SER A 251 35.66 10.63 6.51
CA SER A 251 36.55 9.92 7.43
C SER A 251 37.85 9.53 6.71
N LEU A 252 38.97 9.67 7.38
CA LEU A 252 40.31 9.33 6.87
C LEU A 252 41.08 8.55 7.92
N THR A 253 41.72 7.47 7.50
CA THR A 253 42.55 6.62 8.37
C THR A 253 43.93 6.41 7.76
N GLY A 254 44.92 6.16 8.60
CA GLY A 254 46.29 5.83 8.16
C GLY A 254 47.07 6.99 7.50
N ALA A 255 46.63 8.23 7.70
CA ALA A 255 47.28 9.40 7.13
C ALA A 255 48.38 9.96 8.04
N LEU A 256 49.42 10.55 7.45
CA LEU A 256 50.52 11.19 8.19
C LEU A 256 50.04 12.48 8.88
N SER A 257 50.45 12.73 10.12
CA SER A 257 50.20 13.98 10.86
C SER A 257 51.34 15.00 10.76
N GLY A 258 52.43 14.62 10.13
CA GLY A 258 53.58 15.47 9.90
C GLY A 258 54.51 14.86 8.83
N TYR A 259 55.40 15.70 8.31
CA TYR A 259 56.26 15.29 7.20
C TYR A 259 57.69 15.82 7.33
N GLY A 260 58.64 15.13 6.67
CA GLY A 260 60.01 15.58 6.46
C GLY A 260 60.32 15.69 4.97
N THR A 261 61.60 15.97 4.63
CA THR A 261 62.00 16.12 3.21
C THR A 261 61.83 14.81 2.39
N ALA A 262 61.84 13.67 3.05
CA ALA A 262 61.61 12.36 2.39
C ALA A 262 60.15 12.12 2.01
N ASP A 263 59.20 12.93 2.55
CA ASP A 263 57.76 12.79 2.34
C ASP A 263 57.25 13.71 1.25
N TYR A 264 58.10 14.47 0.56
CA TYR A 264 57.67 15.25 -0.59
C TYR A 264 57.08 14.36 -1.68
N GLY A 265 55.89 14.73 -2.22
CA GLY A 265 55.15 13.91 -3.15
C GLY A 265 54.23 12.87 -2.49
N TYR A 266 54.20 12.78 -1.15
CA TYR A 266 53.22 11.95 -0.45
C TYR A 266 51.79 12.38 -0.78
N THR A 267 50.96 11.41 -1.18
CA THR A 267 49.53 11.54 -1.40
C THR A 267 48.80 10.86 -0.23
N PRO A 268 47.91 11.54 0.49
CA PRO A 268 47.16 10.89 1.56
C PRO A 268 46.28 9.74 1.06
N PRO A 269 45.95 8.77 1.93
CA PRO A 269 45.01 7.72 1.61
C PRO A 269 43.65 8.29 1.14
N THR A 270 42.88 7.49 0.41
CA THR A 270 41.53 7.85 -0.01
C THR A 270 40.57 7.92 1.18
N PRO A 271 39.97 9.08 1.46
CA PRO A 271 38.96 9.19 2.51
C PRO A 271 37.63 8.61 2.07
N THR A 272 36.72 8.37 3.02
CA THR A 272 35.35 7.93 2.74
C THR A 272 34.35 8.95 3.23
N LYS A 273 33.27 9.15 2.47
CA LYS A 273 32.13 9.97 2.84
C LYS A 273 30.87 9.33 2.31
N LYS A 274 29.90 9.09 3.21
CA LYS A 274 28.65 8.43 2.85
C LYS A 274 27.90 9.22 1.79
N GLY A 275 27.51 8.57 0.70
CA GLY A 275 26.78 9.17 -0.41
C GLY A 275 27.63 10.03 -1.35
N TYR A 276 28.94 10.01 -1.20
CA TYR A 276 29.86 10.74 -2.05
C TYR A 276 31.01 9.86 -2.55
N THR A 277 31.48 10.19 -3.72
CA THR A 277 32.70 9.59 -4.31
C THR A 277 33.84 10.58 -4.13
N PHE A 278 34.97 10.10 -3.66
CA PHE A 278 36.17 10.91 -3.54
C PHE A 278 36.70 11.33 -4.92
N ALA A 279 36.87 12.63 -5.13
CA ALA A 279 37.30 13.21 -6.41
C ALA A 279 38.78 13.59 -6.42
N GLY A 280 39.46 13.57 -5.28
CA GLY A 280 40.89 13.87 -5.17
C GLY A 280 41.22 14.80 -4.00
N TRP A 281 42.51 14.91 -3.73
CA TRP A 281 43.06 15.83 -2.74
C TRP A 281 43.47 17.17 -3.38
N GLU A 282 43.34 18.24 -2.62
CA GLU A 282 43.92 19.56 -2.94
C GLU A 282 44.74 20.08 -1.73
N PRO A 283 46.09 20.21 -1.87
CA PRO A 283 46.92 19.79 -3.02
C PRO A 283 46.89 18.27 -3.22
N ALA A 284 47.23 17.77 -4.42
CA ALA A 284 47.26 16.35 -4.72
C ALA A 284 48.31 15.53 -3.94
N SER A 285 49.40 16.19 -3.55
CA SER A 285 50.49 15.60 -2.76
C SER A 285 51.21 16.74 -2.01
N ILE A 286 52.09 16.37 -1.07
CA ILE A 286 52.98 17.32 -0.40
C ILE A 286 53.84 18.01 -1.44
N PRO A 287 53.74 19.31 -1.64
CA PRO A 287 54.54 20.03 -2.62
C PRO A 287 56.06 19.97 -2.31
N ALA A 288 56.90 19.85 -3.33
CA ALA A 288 58.34 19.93 -3.14
C ALA A 288 58.77 21.22 -2.47
N ASN A 289 59.69 21.14 -1.51
CA ASN A 289 60.24 22.24 -0.71
C ASN A 289 59.21 22.91 0.24
N SER A 290 58.07 22.26 0.53
CA SER A 290 57.16 22.72 1.57
C SER A 290 57.86 22.74 2.94
N THR A 291 57.57 23.81 3.73
CA THR A 291 57.96 23.91 5.14
C THR A 291 56.74 24.42 5.94
N GLY A 292 56.56 23.91 7.14
CA GLY A 292 55.42 24.32 7.97
C GLY A 292 54.18 23.42 7.76
N GLU A 293 53.01 24.04 7.87
CA GLU A 293 51.73 23.31 7.75
C GLU A 293 51.31 23.06 6.29
N VAL A 294 50.88 21.83 5.97
CA VAL A 294 50.21 21.47 4.71
C VAL A 294 48.81 20.99 5.02
N THR A 295 47.80 21.66 4.47
CA THR A 295 46.40 21.27 4.60
C THR A 295 45.94 20.58 3.33
N PHE A 296 45.48 19.31 3.48
CA PHE A 296 44.83 18.56 2.41
C PHE A 296 43.31 18.71 2.51
N THR A 297 42.69 19.24 1.47
CA THR A 297 41.22 19.34 1.38
C THR A 297 40.69 18.21 0.49
N ALA A 298 39.80 17.38 1.01
CA ALA A 298 39.14 16.34 0.23
C ALA A 298 38.09 16.95 -0.70
N LYS A 299 38.13 16.58 -1.98
CA LYS A 299 37.10 16.95 -2.96
C LYS A 299 36.14 15.79 -3.14
N TRP A 300 34.86 16.10 -3.17
CA TRP A 300 33.79 15.13 -3.23
C TRP A 300 32.87 15.37 -4.42
N SER A 301 32.38 14.27 -5.01
CA SER A 301 31.28 14.28 -5.97
C SER A 301 30.13 13.48 -5.38
N ILE A 302 28.91 14.01 -5.46
CA ILE A 302 27.73 13.29 -4.96
C ILE A 302 27.50 12.02 -5.77
N SER A 303 27.22 10.92 -5.10
CA SER A 303 26.98 9.63 -5.74
C SER A 303 25.50 9.39 -5.96
N THR A 304 25.16 8.79 -7.12
CA THR A 304 23.83 8.23 -7.33
C THR A 304 23.68 6.99 -6.46
N LEU A 305 22.67 6.94 -5.60
CA LEU A 305 22.40 5.83 -4.69
C LEU A 305 21.50 4.77 -5.30
N GLY A 306 20.60 5.16 -6.19
CA GLY A 306 19.69 4.23 -6.84
C GLY A 306 18.85 4.85 -7.93
N THR A 307 18.07 4.01 -8.61
CA THR A 307 17.09 4.42 -9.62
C THR A 307 15.71 4.55 -8.99
N ILE A 308 14.88 5.41 -9.58
CA ILE A 308 13.46 5.56 -9.25
C ILE A 308 12.66 5.03 -10.42
N SER A 309 11.64 4.25 -10.14
CA SER A 309 10.61 3.83 -11.10
C SER A 309 9.22 4.01 -10.49
N TYR A 310 8.19 4.00 -11.35
CA TYR A 310 6.83 4.30 -10.95
C TYR A 310 5.88 3.21 -11.43
N HIS A 311 5.06 2.72 -10.51
CA HIS A 311 3.93 1.84 -10.82
C HIS A 311 2.64 2.66 -10.68
N LEU A 312 2.07 3.08 -11.81
CA LEU A 312 0.96 4.04 -11.87
C LEU A 312 -0.40 3.38 -12.09
N ASP A 313 -0.45 2.07 -12.35
CA ASP A 313 -1.68 1.31 -12.59
C ASP A 313 -2.63 2.00 -13.62
N GLY A 314 -2.04 2.43 -14.74
CA GLY A 314 -2.77 3.13 -15.80
C GLY A 314 -2.94 4.64 -15.60
N GLY A 315 -2.38 5.21 -14.55
CA GLY A 315 -2.24 6.65 -14.40
C GLY A 315 -1.07 7.22 -15.19
N SER A 316 -0.87 8.52 -15.09
CA SER A 316 0.25 9.27 -15.68
C SER A 316 0.83 10.26 -14.67
N ILE A 317 2.12 10.52 -14.78
CA ILE A 317 2.85 11.48 -13.97
C ILE A 317 3.68 12.38 -14.87
N THR A 318 3.88 13.62 -14.47
CA THR A 318 4.80 14.57 -15.09
C THR A 318 6.02 14.76 -14.20
N ASP A 319 7.15 15.14 -14.78
CA ASP A 319 8.40 15.42 -14.07
C ASP A 319 8.95 14.20 -13.28
N GLU A 320 9.07 13.07 -13.96
CA GLU A 320 9.61 11.84 -13.39
C GLU A 320 11.10 11.99 -13.04
N LYS A 321 11.41 11.85 -11.74
CA LYS A 321 12.78 11.70 -11.28
C LYS A 321 13.17 10.21 -11.42
N THR A 322 14.25 9.93 -12.15
CA THR A 322 14.67 8.56 -12.50
C THR A 322 15.82 8.01 -11.65
N SER A 323 16.47 8.87 -10.87
CA SER A 323 17.55 8.49 -9.96
C SER A 323 17.60 9.44 -8.77
N TYR A 324 18.30 9.04 -7.71
CA TYR A 324 18.41 9.84 -6.50
C TYR A 324 19.79 9.72 -5.85
N THR A 325 20.11 10.71 -5.04
CA THR A 325 21.32 10.83 -4.24
C THR A 325 20.97 10.92 -2.76
N ILE A 326 21.96 11.07 -1.89
CA ILE A 326 21.74 11.26 -0.45
C ILE A 326 20.91 12.53 -0.12
N GLU A 327 20.96 13.54 -1.00
CA GLU A 327 20.21 14.79 -0.83
C GLU A 327 18.72 14.64 -1.13
N ASP A 328 18.33 13.52 -1.74
CA ASP A 328 16.95 13.24 -2.14
C ASP A 328 16.18 12.43 -1.10
N TYR A 329 16.76 12.13 0.05
CA TYR A 329 16.01 11.46 1.11
C TYR A 329 14.81 12.31 1.54
N GLY A 330 13.64 11.67 1.64
CA GLY A 330 12.37 12.35 1.88
C GLY A 330 11.71 12.94 0.63
N TYR A 331 12.29 12.77 -0.57
CA TYR A 331 11.63 13.17 -1.81
C TYR A 331 10.31 12.43 -1.98
N VAL A 332 9.26 13.18 -2.29
CA VAL A 332 7.92 12.71 -2.63
C VAL A 332 7.68 13.02 -4.10
N PRO A 333 7.31 12.04 -4.93
CA PRO A 333 6.97 12.31 -6.32
C PRO A 333 5.76 13.24 -6.46
N THR A 334 5.66 13.93 -7.60
CA THR A 334 4.48 14.75 -7.93
C THR A 334 3.22 13.89 -7.95
N THR A 335 2.07 14.51 -7.70
CA THR A 335 0.78 13.81 -7.72
C THR A 335 0.46 13.32 -9.14
N PRO A 336 0.27 12.03 -9.35
CA PRO A 336 -0.09 11.48 -10.64
C PRO A 336 -1.58 11.70 -10.92
N ILE A 337 -2.00 11.51 -12.18
CA ILE A 337 -3.38 11.65 -12.63
C ILE A 337 -3.85 10.31 -13.20
N LYS A 338 -5.05 9.89 -12.81
CA LYS A 338 -5.74 8.73 -13.37
C LYS A 338 -7.22 9.06 -13.56
N LYS A 339 -7.71 8.89 -14.79
CA LYS A 339 -9.11 9.21 -15.13
C LYS A 339 -10.08 8.36 -14.29
N GLY A 340 -11.02 9.03 -13.64
CA GLY A 340 -12.02 8.38 -12.79
C GLY A 340 -11.54 7.98 -11.40
N TYR A 341 -10.32 8.32 -11.03
CA TYR A 341 -9.73 7.98 -9.73
C TYR A 341 -9.17 9.21 -9.03
N LYS A 342 -9.14 9.14 -7.72
CA LYS A 342 -8.50 10.07 -6.81
C LYS A 342 -7.21 9.46 -6.31
N PHE A 343 -6.14 10.22 -6.40
CA PHE A 343 -4.87 9.82 -5.82
C PHE A 343 -4.92 9.94 -4.29
N VAL A 344 -4.55 8.87 -3.57
CA VAL A 344 -4.58 8.83 -2.10
C VAL A 344 -3.20 8.73 -1.47
N GLY A 345 -2.16 8.49 -2.25
CA GLY A 345 -0.79 8.51 -1.75
C GLY A 345 0.16 7.60 -2.52
N TRP A 346 1.43 7.75 -2.21
CA TRP A 346 2.51 6.89 -2.70
C TRP A 346 2.85 5.78 -1.71
N ASP A 347 3.34 4.66 -2.23
CA ASP A 347 3.95 3.59 -1.46
C ASP A 347 5.31 3.22 -2.09
N PRO A 348 6.42 3.48 -1.41
CA PRO A 348 6.57 4.21 -0.14
C PRO A 348 6.16 5.69 -0.27
N GLU A 349 5.85 6.36 0.84
CA GLU A 349 5.41 7.78 0.84
C GLU A 349 6.51 8.74 0.35
N SER A 350 7.77 8.39 0.58
CA SER A 350 8.94 9.17 0.16
C SER A 350 10.16 8.27 0.05
N ILE A 351 11.28 8.78 -0.49
CA ILE A 351 12.54 8.05 -0.46
C ILE A 351 12.99 7.91 1.01
N PRO A 352 13.09 6.65 1.53
CA PRO A 352 13.47 6.43 2.93
C PRO A 352 14.91 6.89 3.20
N VAL A 353 15.13 7.39 4.41
CA VAL A 353 16.49 7.70 4.89
C VAL A 353 17.33 6.43 4.89
N ASN A 354 18.56 6.52 4.39
CA ASN A 354 19.51 5.43 4.23
C ASN A 354 19.18 4.39 3.14
N ASN A 355 18.18 4.60 2.30
CA ASN A 355 18.01 3.76 1.13
C ASN A 355 19.22 3.91 0.18
N ASN A 356 19.72 2.80 -0.36
CA ASN A 356 20.89 2.78 -1.27
C ASN A 356 20.72 1.77 -2.42
N GLY A 357 19.53 1.69 -2.97
CA GLY A 357 19.20 0.80 -4.08
C GLY A 357 18.03 1.33 -4.88
N PRO A 358 17.54 0.58 -5.86
CA PRO A 358 16.37 0.98 -6.63
C PRO A 358 15.13 1.14 -5.74
N ILE A 359 14.29 2.13 -6.07
CA ILE A 359 13.02 2.37 -5.41
C ILE A 359 11.90 2.37 -6.45
N VAL A 360 10.77 1.79 -6.10
CA VAL A 360 9.55 1.79 -6.91
C VAL A 360 8.46 2.53 -6.13
N PHE A 361 7.99 3.64 -6.66
CA PHE A 361 6.82 4.32 -6.11
C PHE A 361 5.55 3.74 -6.73
N THR A 362 4.68 3.18 -5.89
CA THR A 362 3.37 2.68 -6.32
C THR A 362 2.30 3.71 -5.98
N ALA A 363 1.57 4.17 -6.97
CA ALA A 363 0.43 5.07 -6.77
C ALA A 363 -0.77 4.31 -6.20
N LYS A 364 -1.35 4.83 -5.12
CA LYS A 364 -2.58 4.32 -4.52
C LYS A 364 -3.76 5.15 -5.00
N TRP A 365 -4.84 4.47 -5.37
CA TRP A 365 -6.01 5.07 -5.99
C TRP A 365 -7.29 4.68 -5.29
N GLU A 366 -8.21 5.62 -5.19
CA GLU A 366 -9.62 5.39 -4.87
C GLU A 366 -10.48 5.79 -6.07
N GLU A 367 -11.56 5.06 -6.35
CA GLU A 367 -12.51 5.48 -7.38
C GLU A 367 -13.20 6.77 -6.95
N LYS A 368 -13.29 7.73 -7.86
CA LYS A 368 -14.10 8.92 -7.63
C LYS A 368 -15.58 8.56 -7.62
N VAL A 369 -16.30 9.13 -6.69
CA VAL A 369 -17.76 9.05 -6.62
C VAL A 369 -18.37 10.36 -7.09
N ALA A 370 -19.31 10.27 -8.02
CA ALA A 370 -20.13 11.42 -8.40
C ALA A 370 -21.52 11.28 -7.81
N THR A 371 -22.04 12.36 -7.23
CA THR A 371 -23.36 12.37 -6.58
C THR A 371 -24.35 13.21 -7.36
N LEU A 372 -25.45 12.59 -7.74
CA LEU A 372 -26.53 13.22 -8.51
C LEU A 372 -27.32 14.21 -7.63
N LEU A 373 -27.79 15.31 -8.22
CA LEU A 373 -28.82 16.16 -7.62
C LEU A 373 -30.10 15.38 -7.37
N ASP A 374 -31.02 15.96 -6.57
CA ASP A 374 -32.35 15.39 -6.37
C ASP A 374 -33.13 15.21 -7.68
N GLY A 375 -34.07 14.24 -7.68
CA GLY A 375 -34.80 13.85 -8.89
C GLY A 375 -35.62 14.98 -9.50
N GLU A 376 -36.26 15.82 -8.68
CA GLU A 376 -37.01 16.97 -9.17
C GLU A 376 -36.15 17.97 -9.90
N THR A 377 -35.00 18.33 -9.34
CA THR A 377 -34.05 19.26 -9.96
C THR A 377 -33.51 18.72 -11.28
N VAL A 378 -33.15 17.45 -11.34
CA VAL A 378 -32.69 16.79 -12.58
C VAL A 378 -33.80 16.77 -13.63
N ASN A 379 -35.05 16.44 -13.25
CA ASN A 379 -36.22 16.46 -14.14
C ASN A 379 -36.44 17.82 -14.79
N ILE A 380 -36.46 18.87 -13.98
CA ILE A 380 -36.63 20.24 -14.49
C ILE A 380 -35.53 20.60 -15.48
N ARG A 381 -34.27 20.27 -15.17
CA ARG A 381 -33.14 20.52 -16.07
C ARG A 381 -33.24 19.74 -17.38
N MET A 382 -33.64 18.45 -17.36
CA MET A 382 -33.91 17.66 -18.57
C MET A 382 -34.91 18.36 -19.49
N LYS A 383 -36.04 18.82 -18.94
CA LYS A 383 -37.08 19.49 -19.70
C LYS A 383 -36.65 20.84 -20.26
N ILE A 384 -35.89 21.63 -19.49
CA ILE A 384 -35.31 22.89 -19.98
C ILE A 384 -34.35 22.64 -21.15
N LEU A 385 -33.47 21.66 -21.02
CA LEU A 385 -32.52 21.28 -22.08
C LEU A 385 -33.24 20.79 -23.34
N ALA A 386 -34.37 20.10 -23.20
CA ALA A 386 -35.21 19.65 -24.32
C ALA A 386 -36.12 20.77 -24.90
N GLY A 387 -35.99 21.99 -24.39
CA GLY A 387 -36.78 23.15 -24.89
C GLY A 387 -38.23 23.11 -24.48
N SER A 388 -38.60 22.45 -23.34
CA SER A 388 -39.96 22.33 -22.87
C SER A 388 -40.16 23.13 -21.55
N SER A 389 -40.93 22.61 -20.61
CA SER A 389 -41.33 23.32 -19.39
C SER A 389 -40.27 23.31 -18.28
N SER A 390 -40.26 24.34 -17.46
CA SER A 390 -39.46 24.42 -16.24
C SER A 390 -40.16 23.88 -14.99
N THR A 391 -41.24 23.13 -15.13
CA THR A 391 -42.00 22.58 -13.98
C THR A 391 -42.01 21.03 -14.01
N ARG A 392 -41.87 20.43 -12.83
CA ARG A 392 -41.81 18.95 -12.67
C ARG A 392 -43.04 18.21 -13.19
N MET A 393 -44.23 18.77 -13.02
CA MET A 393 -45.49 18.12 -13.39
C MET A 393 -45.88 18.33 -14.85
N ALA A 394 -45.23 19.26 -15.57
CA ALA A 394 -45.58 19.49 -16.98
C ALA A 394 -45.17 18.27 -17.86
N SER A 395 -46.02 17.99 -18.82
CA SER A 395 -45.75 16.92 -19.81
C SER A 395 -44.68 17.36 -20.80
N ASP A 396 -43.67 16.54 -20.95
CA ASP A 396 -42.66 16.63 -21.99
C ASP A 396 -42.89 15.55 -23.08
N ARG A 397 -42.71 15.94 -24.34
CA ARG A 397 -42.89 15.07 -25.51
C ARG A 397 -41.64 15.00 -26.38
N ASN A 398 -40.57 15.71 -26.01
CA ASN A 398 -39.30 15.79 -26.75
C ASN A 398 -38.36 14.68 -26.33
N ILE A 399 -38.34 14.33 -25.02
CA ILE A 399 -37.43 13.34 -24.43
C ILE A 399 -37.97 11.94 -24.69
N LYS A 400 -37.16 11.14 -25.40
CA LYS A 400 -37.46 9.75 -25.75
C LYS A 400 -36.54 8.74 -25.05
N ALA A 401 -35.33 9.16 -24.73
CA ALA A 401 -34.33 8.32 -24.11
C ALA A 401 -33.50 9.08 -23.05
N ILE A 402 -33.00 8.33 -22.05
CA ILE A 402 -31.99 8.75 -21.10
C ILE A 402 -30.85 7.74 -21.20
N GLN A 403 -29.64 8.19 -21.59
CA GLN A 403 -28.49 7.33 -21.84
C GLN A 403 -27.24 7.87 -21.17
N ARG A 404 -26.38 6.96 -20.68
CA ARG A 404 -25.01 7.32 -20.31
C ARG A 404 -24.17 7.42 -21.58
N SER A 405 -23.37 8.45 -21.69
CA SER A 405 -22.42 8.63 -22.79
C SER A 405 -21.06 8.06 -22.40
N ASP A 406 -20.45 7.32 -23.32
CA ASP A 406 -19.06 6.86 -23.20
C ASP A 406 -18.07 7.98 -23.55
N GLU A 407 -18.54 8.99 -24.30
CA GLU A 407 -17.74 10.12 -24.75
C GLU A 407 -17.91 11.31 -23.81
N GLU A 408 -16.78 11.93 -23.49
CA GLU A 408 -16.74 13.17 -22.74
C GLU A 408 -17.48 14.29 -23.49
N PRO A 409 -18.33 15.08 -22.82
CA PRO A 409 -19.06 16.17 -23.47
C PRO A 409 -18.12 17.30 -23.92
N SER A 410 -18.60 18.10 -24.87
CA SER A 410 -17.87 19.24 -25.38
C SER A 410 -17.50 20.25 -24.28
N GLU A 411 -16.48 21.07 -24.52
CA GLU A 411 -16.08 22.15 -23.59
C GLU A 411 -17.23 23.12 -23.27
N LEU A 412 -18.13 23.38 -24.25
CA LEU A 412 -19.30 24.23 -24.03
C LEU A 412 -20.21 23.63 -22.92
N VAL A 413 -20.39 22.33 -22.92
CA VAL A 413 -21.18 21.64 -21.90
C VAL A 413 -20.43 21.65 -20.55
N ARG A 414 -19.14 21.32 -20.54
CA ARG A 414 -18.33 21.24 -19.31
C ARG A 414 -18.13 22.58 -18.62
N ASN A 415 -18.08 23.67 -19.35
CA ASN A 415 -17.81 25.01 -18.83
C ASN A 415 -19.07 25.75 -18.39
N SER A 416 -20.24 25.12 -18.41
CA SER A 416 -21.50 25.76 -18.05
C SER A 416 -22.25 25.02 -16.95
N ALA A 417 -22.56 25.70 -15.89
CA ALA A 417 -23.39 25.19 -14.79
C ALA A 417 -24.81 24.77 -15.21
N HIS A 418 -25.26 25.21 -16.40
CA HIS A 418 -26.54 24.84 -16.96
C HIS A 418 -26.67 23.33 -17.23
N TYR A 419 -25.55 22.68 -17.55
CA TYR A 419 -25.49 21.26 -17.85
C TYR A 419 -25.08 20.38 -16.67
N LEU A 420 -24.73 21.00 -15.53
CA LEU A 420 -24.25 20.29 -14.35
C LEU A 420 -25.43 19.73 -13.55
N ILE A 421 -25.42 18.43 -13.25
CA ILE A 421 -26.45 17.73 -12.45
C ILE A 421 -25.88 16.99 -11.25
N SER A 422 -24.64 17.28 -10.87
CA SER A 422 -24.05 16.79 -9.63
C SER A 422 -24.19 17.78 -8.48
N THR A 423 -24.13 17.26 -7.25
CA THR A 423 -24.09 18.06 -6.03
C THR A 423 -22.76 18.82 -5.90
N THR A 424 -22.69 19.78 -5.00
CA THR A 424 -21.49 20.61 -4.78
C THR A 424 -20.36 19.86 -4.09
N ASP A 425 -20.66 18.80 -3.38
CA ASP A 425 -19.73 17.91 -2.67
C ASP A 425 -19.35 16.66 -3.47
N SER A 426 -19.83 16.57 -4.71
CA SER A 426 -19.47 15.49 -5.64
C SER A 426 -17.99 15.52 -6.00
N GLU A 427 -17.27 14.39 -5.89
CA GLU A 427 -15.84 14.28 -6.25
C GLU A 427 -15.59 14.43 -7.75
N SER A 428 -16.63 14.27 -8.56
CA SER A 428 -16.61 14.47 -10.02
C SER A 428 -17.89 15.11 -10.49
N PRO A 429 -17.84 16.01 -11.48
CA PRO A 429 -19.05 16.57 -12.07
C PRO A 429 -19.82 15.51 -12.85
N ILE A 430 -21.15 15.65 -12.87
CA ILE A 430 -22.05 14.94 -13.78
C ILE A 430 -22.64 15.99 -14.72
N TYR A 431 -22.36 15.84 -16.00
CA TYR A 431 -22.90 16.70 -17.05
C TYR A 431 -24.03 16.01 -17.79
N MET A 432 -25.05 16.80 -18.21
CA MET A 432 -26.20 16.32 -18.93
C MET A 432 -26.51 17.27 -20.09
N TRP A 433 -26.85 16.74 -21.27
CA TRP A 433 -27.24 17.52 -22.44
C TRP A 433 -28.32 16.80 -23.25
N PHE A 434 -29.02 17.55 -24.09
CA PHE A 434 -30.05 17.01 -24.94
C PHE A 434 -29.54 16.93 -26.38
N ASP A 435 -29.76 15.77 -27.03
CA ASP A 435 -29.37 15.51 -28.39
C ASP A 435 -30.47 14.71 -29.11
N ASN A 436 -31.22 15.33 -30.01
CA ASN A 436 -32.21 14.69 -30.89
C ASN A 436 -33.22 13.75 -30.20
N GLY A 437 -33.72 14.14 -29.05
CA GLY A 437 -34.69 13.34 -28.29
C GLY A 437 -34.05 12.49 -27.21
N VAL A 438 -32.74 12.51 -27.06
CA VAL A 438 -32.00 11.76 -26.06
C VAL A 438 -31.43 12.73 -25.03
N ILE A 439 -31.68 12.50 -23.77
CA ILE A 439 -30.90 13.05 -22.69
C ILE A 439 -29.68 12.17 -22.52
N LYS A 440 -28.52 12.73 -22.82
CA LYS A 440 -27.22 12.11 -22.55
C LYS A 440 -26.65 12.66 -21.27
N TRP A 441 -26.03 11.80 -20.48
CA TRP A 441 -25.26 12.23 -19.30
C TRP A 441 -23.91 11.55 -19.23
N TRP A 442 -22.95 12.19 -18.61
CA TRP A 442 -21.58 11.71 -18.48
C TRP A 442 -20.95 12.21 -17.17
N SER A 443 -20.10 11.37 -16.59
CA SER A 443 -19.18 11.72 -15.52
C SER A 443 -17.86 11.01 -15.75
N GLU A 444 -16.76 11.66 -15.36
CA GLU A 444 -15.46 11.00 -15.27
C GLU A 444 -15.47 9.89 -14.22
N ALA A 445 -16.24 10.05 -13.14
CA ALA A 445 -16.41 9.04 -12.12
C ALA A 445 -17.07 7.78 -12.69
N ARG A 446 -16.52 6.63 -12.34
CA ARG A 446 -17.09 5.34 -12.72
C ARG A 446 -18.33 5.02 -11.90
N HIS A 447 -18.31 5.42 -10.63
CA HIS A 447 -19.40 5.25 -9.67
C HIS A 447 -20.22 6.54 -9.60
N VAL A 448 -21.49 6.45 -10.01
CA VAL A 448 -22.44 7.57 -9.92
C VAL A 448 -23.54 7.16 -8.97
N MET A 449 -23.65 7.91 -7.87
CA MET A 449 -24.58 7.66 -6.79
C MET A 449 -25.75 8.64 -6.85
N ALA A 450 -26.96 8.16 -6.63
CA ALA A 450 -28.10 9.02 -6.36
C ALA A 450 -28.04 9.57 -4.93
N GLY A 451 -28.55 10.77 -4.72
CA GLY A 451 -28.86 11.29 -3.39
C GLY A 451 -30.02 10.50 -2.74
N SER A 452 -30.51 10.96 -1.61
CA SER A 452 -31.63 10.30 -0.91
C SER A 452 -33.00 10.44 -1.58
N ASP A 453 -33.14 11.39 -2.49
CA ASP A 453 -34.40 11.73 -3.16
C ASP A 453 -34.29 11.62 -4.69
N LEU A 454 -34.93 10.61 -5.28
CA LEU A 454 -35.13 10.44 -6.71
C LEU A 454 -36.60 10.71 -7.12
N SER A 455 -37.40 11.26 -6.23
CA SER A 455 -38.78 11.58 -6.57
C SER A 455 -38.86 12.47 -7.82
N TYR A 456 -39.84 12.25 -8.66
CA TYR A 456 -40.10 12.99 -9.90
C TYR A 456 -39.06 12.90 -11.00
N LEU A 457 -37.95 12.16 -10.88
CA LEU A 457 -36.83 12.16 -11.83
C LEU A 457 -37.27 12.09 -13.30
N CYS A 458 -38.18 11.20 -13.64
CA CYS A 458 -38.73 11.01 -15.00
C CYS A 458 -40.21 11.42 -15.09
N CYS A 459 -40.68 12.24 -14.15
CA CYS A 459 -42.07 12.69 -14.09
C CYS A 459 -42.44 13.54 -15.30
N GLY A 460 -43.59 13.24 -15.90
CA GLY A 460 -44.12 13.97 -17.07
C GLY A 460 -43.44 13.65 -18.41
N LEU A 461 -42.44 12.78 -18.45
CA LEU A 461 -41.76 12.39 -19.73
C LEU A 461 -42.62 11.40 -20.50
N ALA A 462 -43.56 11.95 -21.32
CA ALA A 462 -44.62 11.19 -21.94
C ALA A 462 -44.17 10.27 -23.10
N LYS A 463 -43.05 10.57 -23.72
CA LYS A 463 -42.47 9.82 -24.85
C LYS A 463 -41.22 9.01 -24.46
N LEU A 464 -40.84 9.03 -23.18
CA LEU A 464 -39.71 8.25 -22.69
C LEU A 464 -39.96 6.76 -22.89
N SER A 465 -39.08 6.09 -23.61
CA SER A 465 -39.12 4.65 -23.91
C SER A 465 -37.81 3.93 -23.59
N ASP A 466 -36.68 4.65 -23.60
CA ASP A 466 -35.37 4.10 -23.28
C ASP A 466 -34.82 4.78 -22.02
N ILE A 467 -34.57 3.97 -20.99
CA ILE A 467 -34.02 4.38 -19.70
C ILE A 467 -32.69 3.67 -19.40
N SER A 468 -31.98 3.22 -20.43
CA SER A 468 -30.74 2.43 -20.30
C SER A 468 -29.69 3.14 -19.45
N GLY A 469 -29.59 4.46 -19.53
CA GLY A 469 -28.66 5.24 -18.73
C GLY A 469 -28.98 5.29 -17.23
N LEU A 470 -30.13 4.80 -16.79
CA LEU A 470 -30.44 4.73 -15.36
C LEU A 470 -29.87 3.47 -14.68
N ALA A 471 -29.46 2.45 -15.45
CA ALA A 471 -28.87 1.22 -14.92
C ALA A 471 -27.53 1.45 -14.20
N ASP A 472 -26.81 2.52 -14.58
CA ASP A 472 -25.48 2.85 -14.06
C ASP A 472 -25.52 3.77 -12.81
N ILE A 473 -26.71 4.04 -12.28
CA ILE A 473 -26.89 4.88 -11.10
C ILE A 473 -27.06 3.99 -9.86
N ASP A 474 -26.15 4.12 -8.90
CA ASP A 474 -26.28 3.48 -7.59
C ASP A 474 -27.37 4.16 -6.78
N THR A 475 -28.40 3.40 -6.42
CA THR A 475 -29.57 3.86 -5.68
C THR A 475 -29.56 3.47 -4.21
N SER A 476 -28.44 2.94 -3.70
CA SER A 476 -28.33 2.40 -2.34
C SER A 476 -28.66 3.42 -1.22
N ASN A 477 -28.54 4.72 -1.51
CA ASN A 477 -28.88 5.80 -0.57
C ASN A 477 -30.31 6.34 -0.72
N VAL A 478 -31.05 5.88 -1.71
CA VAL A 478 -32.38 6.44 -2.02
C VAL A 478 -33.41 6.03 -0.99
N THR A 479 -34.17 7.00 -0.49
CA THR A 479 -35.26 6.81 0.46
C THR A 479 -36.62 7.16 -0.13
N ASP A 480 -36.66 8.02 -1.18
CA ASP A 480 -37.88 8.46 -1.86
C ASP A 480 -37.77 8.24 -3.38
N MET A 481 -38.63 7.40 -3.91
CA MET A 481 -38.84 7.15 -5.34
C MET A 481 -40.27 7.53 -5.79
N SER A 482 -40.98 8.34 -5.00
CA SER A 482 -42.35 8.72 -5.33
C SER A 482 -42.43 9.46 -6.66
N ARG A 483 -43.42 9.13 -7.48
CA ARG A 483 -43.68 9.76 -8.79
C ARG A 483 -42.52 9.74 -9.77
N LEU A 484 -41.56 8.84 -9.59
CA LEU A 484 -40.33 8.79 -10.40
C LEU A 484 -40.66 8.72 -11.90
N PHE A 485 -41.56 7.86 -12.32
CA PHE A 485 -42.03 7.72 -13.71
C PHE A 485 -43.48 8.20 -13.89
N TYR A 486 -43.99 9.01 -13.01
CA TYR A 486 -45.36 9.52 -13.07
C TYR A 486 -45.66 10.25 -14.38
N VAL A 487 -46.76 9.94 -15.03
CA VAL A 487 -47.31 10.72 -16.16
C VAL A 487 -48.78 11.01 -15.90
N SER A 488 -49.28 12.11 -16.43
CA SER A 488 -50.71 12.42 -16.36
C SER A 488 -51.21 12.91 -17.69
N TYR A 489 -52.44 12.58 -17.98
CA TYR A 489 -53.15 13.12 -19.12
C TYR A 489 -53.87 14.41 -18.67
N VAL A 490 -53.48 15.54 -19.23
CA VAL A 490 -54.27 16.76 -19.18
C VAL A 490 -55.01 16.87 -20.49
N PRO A 491 -56.32 16.67 -20.52
CA PRO A 491 -57.10 16.91 -21.75
C PRO A 491 -56.83 18.34 -22.20
N VAL A 492 -56.54 18.55 -23.48
CA VAL A 492 -56.49 19.89 -24.04
C VAL A 492 -57.92 20.38 -24.06
N THR A 493 -58.25 21.29 -23.13
CA THR A 493 -59.60 21.89 -23.07
C THR A 493 -59.89 22.62 -24.36
N GLY A 494 -60.98 22.22 -25.06
CA GLY A 494 -61.45 22.85 -26.28
C GLY A 494 -61.38 22.01 -27.57
N VAL A 495 -60.87 20.77 -27.52
CA VAL A 495 -60.97 19.82 -28.62
C VAL A 495 -61.90 18.68 -28.21
N GLU A 496 -63.16 18.77 -28.56
CA GLU A 496 -64.07 17.62 -28.50
C GLU A 496 -63.67 16.64 -29.61
N ASN A 497 -62.81 15.69 -29.26
CA ASN A 497 -62.54 14.52 -30.08
C ASN A 497 -63.13 13.30 -29.37
N PRO A 498 -64.30 12.80 -29.74
CA PRO A 498 -64.97 11.66 -29.11
C PRO A 498 -64.20 10.33 -29.29
N ASP A 499 -63.17 10.30 -30.16
CA ASP A 499 -62.29 9.13 -30.40
C ASP A 499 -60.90 9.26 -29.74
N ALA A 500 -60.68 10.21 -28.89
CA ALA A 500 -59.39 10.35 -28.21
C ALA A 500 -59.21 9.21 -27.20
N SER A 501 -58.76 8.07 -27.68
CA SER A 501 -58.16 7.02 -26.81
C SER A 501 -57.09 7.65 -25.91
N MET A 502 -57.03 7.22 -24.67
CA MET A 502 -56.00 7.66 -23.73
C MET A 502 -54.62 7.59 -24.38
N PRO A 503 -53.81 8.64 -24.31
CA PRO A 503 -52.52 8.64 -24.99
C PRO A 503 -51.64 7.49 -24.48
N LYS A 504 -50.95 6.82 -25.38
CA LYS A 504 -49.97 5.80 -25.02
C LYS A 504 -48.71 6.47 -24.50
N PHE A 505 -48.32 6.12 -23.28
CA PHE A 505 -47.06 6.57 -22.68
C PHE A 505 -45.98 5.50 -22.89
N ALA A 506 -44.93 5.84 -23.64
CA ALA A 506 -44.08 4.92 -24.38
C ALA A 506 -43.21 3.96 -23.54
N LEU A 507 -43.09 4.16 -22.21
CA LEU A 507 -42.25 3.31 -21.37
C LEU A 507 -42.89 1.92 -21.20
N ASP A 508 -42.25 0.92 -21.75
CA ASP A 508 -42.63 -0.50 -21.70
C ASP A 508 -41.50 -1.39 -21.18
N ASP A 509 -40.23 -1.02 -21.38
CA ASP A 509 -39.06 -1.72 -20.88
C ASP A 509 -38.45 -1.01 -19.65
N ILE A 510 -38.50 -1.68 -18.51
CA ILE A 510 -37.91 -1.25 -17.25
C ILE A 510 -36.76 -2.15 -16.79
N THR A 511 -36.20 -2.95 -17.70
CA THR A 511 -35.05 -3.84 -17.41
C THR A 511 -33.86 -3.09 -16.79
N PRO A 512 -33.54 -1.84 -17.16
CA PRO A 512 -32.47 -1.08 -16.53
C PRO A 512 -32.62 -0.88 -15.00
N LEU A 513 -33.85 -1.00 -14.47
CA LEU A 513 -34.12 -0.85 -13.03
C LEU A 513 -33.81 -2.13 -12.22
N LYS A 514 -33.47 -3.24 -12.88
CA LYS A 514 -33.19 -4.53 -12.22
C LYS A 514 -32.01 -4.47 -11.26
N THR A 515 -31.05 -3.59 -11.52
CA THR A 515 -29.82 -3.42 -10.72
C THR A 515 -29.97 -2.48 -9.54
N TRP A 516 -31.12 -1.83 -9.42
CA TRP A 516 -31.34 -0.83 -8.37
C TRP A 516 -31.44 -1.45 -6.98
N ASP A 517 -30.72 -0.86 -6.04
CA ASP A 517 -30.83 -1.17 -4.60
C ASP A 517 -31.96 -0.35 -3.99
N THR A 518 -33.02 -1.01 -3.53
CA THR A 518 -34.21 -0.37 -2.98
C THR A 518 -34.36 -0.56 -1.48
N LYS A 519 -33.37 -1.16 -0.82
CA LYS A 519 -33.43 -1.53 0.61
C LYS A 519 -33.73 -0.36 1.55
N ASN A 520 -33.34 0.88 1.18
CA ASN A 520 -33.54 2.06 2.01
C ASN A 520 -34.81 2.87 1.62
N VAL A 521 -35.50 2.47 0.57
CA VAL A 521 -36.68 3.19 0.07
C VAL A 521 -37.86 3.05 1.02
N THR A 522 -38.46 4.17 1.34
CA THR A 522 -39.65 4.26 2.22
C THR A 522 -40.92 4.71 1.48
N ASP A 523 -40.78 5.44 0.37
CA ASP A 523 -41.92 5.94 -0.44
C ASP A 523 -41.75 5.57 -1.92
N MET A 524 -42.70 4.80 -2.46
CA MET A 524 -42.83 4.44 -3.86
C MET A 524 -44.18 4.87 -4.43
N SER A 525 -44.84 5.87 -3.79
CA SER A 525 -46.16 6.29 -4.21
C SER A 525 -46.18 6.88 -5.60
N ASP A 526 -47.21 6.52 -6.36
CA ASP A 526 -47.48 7.01 -7.72
C ASP A 526 -46.29 6.78 -8.71
N MET A 527 -45.34 5.85 -8.40
CA MET A 527 -44.07 5.71 -9.12
C MET A 527 -44.23 5.44 -10.62
N PHE A 528 -45.12 4.55 -11.00
CA PHE A 528 -45.46 4.22 -12.40
C PHE A 528 -46.85 4.67 -12.83
N TYR A 529 -47.42 5.66 -12.14
CA TYR A 529 -48.74 6.15 -12.43
C TYR A 529 -48.98 6.42 -13.94
N MET A 530 -50.03 5.82 -14.53
CA MET A 530 -50.44 5.90 -15.94
C MET A 530 -49.40 5.39 -16.97
N ARG A 531 -48.42 4.60 -16.59
CA ARG A 531 -47.53 3.94 -17.53
C ARG A 531 -48.26 2.78 -18.26
N ASN A 532 -49.21 3.16 -19.09
CA ASN A 532 -50.20 2.28 -19.75
C ASN A 532 -49.60 1.42 -20.92
N GLN A 533 -48.29 1.41 -21.12
CA GLN A 533 -47.60 0.47 -21.98
C GLN A 533 -46.73 -0.52 -21.18
N LEU A 534 -46.67 -0.40 -19.85
CA LEU A 534 -45.93 -1.32 -19.00
C LEU A 534 -46.65 -2.66 -18.86
N THR A 535 -45.97 -3.75 -19.25
CA THR A 535 -46.53 -5.12 -19.22
C THR A 535 -45.75 -6.06 -18.31
N ASN A 536 -44.44 -5.86 -18.21
CA ASN A 536 -43.51 -6.78 -17.54
C ASN A 536 -42.94 -6.19 -16.24
N LEU A 537 -43.21 -6.86 -15.13
CA LEU A 537 -42.70 -6.48 -13.80
C LEU A 537 -41.52 -7.34 -13.34
N GLU A 538 -41.01 -8.28 -14.15
CA GLU A 538 -39.86 -9.15 -13.81
C GLU A 538 -38.59 -8.34 -13.38
N PRO A 539 -38.27 -7.19 -13.96
CA PRO A 539 -37.15 -6.40 -13.50
C PRO A 539 -37.24 -5.95 -12.04
N LEU A 540 -38.45 -5.88 -11.48
CA LEU A 540 -38.70 -5.47 -10.12
C LEU A 540 -38.75 -6.63 -9.11
N ALA A 541 -38.66 -7.88 -9.59
CA ALA A 541 -38.86 -9.07 -8.75
C ALA A 541 -37.94 -9.13 -7.53
N ASN A 542 -36.68 -8.69 -7.69
CA ASN A 542 -35.66 -8.74 -6.64
C ASN A 542 -35.54 -7.46 -5.82
N TRP A 543 -36.42 -6.48 -6.02
CA TRP A 543 -36.40 -5.28 -5.21
C TRP A 543 -36.69 -5.60 -3.73
N ASP A 544 -35.86 -5.08 -2.85
CA ASP A 544 -36.12 -5.14 -1.41
C ASP A 544 -37.06 -3.99 -1.03
N VAL A 545 -38.32 -4.31 -0.81
CA VAL A 545 -39.37 -3.36 -0.42
C VAL A 545 -39.70 -3.45 1.08
N SER A 546 -38.90 -4.15 1.86
CA SER A 546 -39.17 -4.41 3.27
C SER A 546 -39.25 -3.15 4.14
N ASN A 547 -38.62 -2.05 3.71
CA ASN A 547 -38.67 -0.76 4.40
C ASN A 547 -39.73 0.19 3.85
N VAL A 548 -40.39 -0.17 2.75
CA VAL A 548 -41.41 0.70 2.13
C VAL A 548 -42.67 0.82 3.01
N LYS A 549 -43.09 2.04 3.21
CA LYS A 549 -44.28 2.39 3.98
C LYS A 549 -45.46 2.86 3.12
N ASN A 550 -45.16 3.43 1.94
CA ASN A 550 -46.14 4.02 1.06
C ASN A 550 -46.02 3.51 -0.36
N MET A 551 -47.02 2.78 -0.84
CA MET A 551 -47.16 2.30 -2.22
C MET A 551 -48.46 2.80 -2.89
N ARG A 552 -49.04 3.90 -2.37
CA ARG A 552 -50.27 4.50 -2.91
C ARG A 552 -50.09 4.75 -4.41
N GLY A 553 -51.01 4.26 -5.23
CA GLY A 553 -51.06 4.53 -6.68
C GLY A 553 -49.84 4.07 -7.46
N MET A 554 -48.98 3.20 -6.92
CA MET A 554 -47.70 2.85 -7.54
C MET A 554 -47.85 2.42 -9.00
N PHE A 555 -48.87 1.64 -9.35
CA PHE A 555 -49.20 1.17 -10.70
C PHE A 555 -50.60 1.65 -11.16
N LEU A 556 -51.13 2.70 -10.55
CA LEU A 556 -52.45 3.20 -10.89
C LEU A 556 -52.53 3.54 -12.40
N GLU A 557 -53.59 3.03 -13.08
CA GLU A 557 -53.81 3.17 -14.54
C GLU A 557 -52.73 2.54 -15.45
N CYS A 558 -51.98 1.53 -14.94
CA CYS A 558 -51.15 0.68 -15.76
C CYS A 558 -52.04 -0.40 -16.42
N SER A 559 -52.87 0.01 -17.36
CA SER A 559 -54.04 -0.72 -17.85
C SER A 559 -53.77 -2.01 -18.63
N ILE A 560 -52.52 -2.35 -18.89
CA ILE A 560 -52.12 -3.58 -19.64
C ILE A 560 -51.24 -4.53 -18.84
N ILE A 561 -51.05 -4.32 -17.54
CA ILE A 561 -50.40 -5.29 -16.67
C ILE A 561 -51.33 -6.51 -16.50
N ASN A 562 -51.11 -7.52 -17.33
CA ASN A 562 -51.91 -8.77 -17.33
C ASN A 562 -51.37 -9.83 -16.37
N ASN A 563 -50.14 -9.65 -15.87
CA ASN A 563 -49.50 -10.54 -14.92
C ASN A 563 -48.63 -9.73 -13.96
N ALA A 564 -48.99 -9.77 -12.66
CA ALA A 564 -48.24 -9.15 -11.60
C ALA A 564 -47.52 -10.16 -10.69
N SER A 565 -47.40 -11.44 -11.11
CA SER A 565 -46.83 -12.52 -10.26
C SER A 565 -45.36 -12.34 -9.95
N ALA A 566 -44.60 -11.61 -10.77
CA ALA A 566 -43.19 -11.35 -10.57
C ALA A 566 -42.86 -10.70 -9.20
N ILE A 567 -43.81 -9.97 -8.65
CA ILE A 567 -43.66 -9.26 -7.36
C ILE A 567 -44.41 -9.90 -6.21
N ASN A 568 -44.84 -11.17 -6.35
CA ASN A 568 -45.56 -11.88 -5.27
C ASN A 568 -44.68 -12.04 -4.02
N ASP A 569 -43.38 -12.16 -4.16
CA ASP A 569 -42.45 -12.37 -3.04
C ASP A 569 -41.96 -11.08 -2.38
N TRP A 570 -42.45 -9.95 -2.78
CA TRP A 570 -42.17 -8.69 -2.08
C TRP A 570 -42.59 -8.75 -0.61
N ASP A 571 -41.69 -8.30 0.26
CA ASP A 571 -42.03 -8.15 1.69
C ASP A 571 -42.71 -6.79 1.94
N VAL A 572 -44.01 -6.81 1.84
CA VAL A 572 -44.86 -5.62 2.05
C VAL A 572 -45.37 -5.49 3.50
N SER A 573 -44.71 -6.18 4.45
CA SER A 573 -45.15 -6.22 5.85
C SER A 573 -45.19 -4.83 6.52
N ASN A 574 -44.29 -3.93 6.14
CA ASN A 574 -44.19 -2.58 6.67
C ASN A 574 -45.00 -1.54 5.89
N VAL A 575 -45.62 -1.91 4.77
CA VAL A 575 -46.44 -0.98 3.99
C VAL A 575 -47.73 -0.66 4.73
N ILE A 576 -47.98 0.62 4.94
CA ILE A 576 -49.18 1.13 5.63
C ILE A 576 -50.21 1.78 4.67
N ASN A 577 -49.79 2.10 3.43
CA ASN A 577 -50.64 2.74 2.44
C ASN A 577 -50.57 2.05 1.09
N PHE A 578 -51.61 1.28 0.76
CA PHE A 578 -51.79 0.59 -0.53
C PHE A 578 -52.89 1.21 -1.40
N LYS A 579 -53.41 2.39 -1.03
CA LYS A 579 -54.58 2.99 -1.69
C LYS A 579 -54.37 3.07 -3.20
N ASN A 580 -55.24 2.42 -3.98
CA ASN A 580 -55.23 2.39 -5.43
C ASN A 580 -53.90 1.91 -6.04
N MET A 581 -53.14 1.07 -5.34
CA MET A 581 -51.79 0.63 -5.80
C MET A 581 -51.85 0.04 -7.22
N PHE A 582 -52.88 -0.75 -7.52
CA PHE A 582 -53.15 -1.37 -8.83
C PHE A 582 -54.49 -0.92 -9.43
N GLY A 583 -54.99 0.27 -9.13
CA GLY A 583 -56.23 0.77 -9.69
C GLY A 583 -56.18 0.84 -11.22
N GLY A 584 -57.19 0.32 -11.92
CA GLY A 584 -57.21 0.27 -13.37
C GLY A 584 -56.31 -0.78 -14.02
N CYS A 585 -55.65 -1.62 -13.23
CA CYS A 585 -54.83 -2.75 -13.72
C CYS A 585 -55.66 -4.02 -13.84
N PRO A 586 -55.50 -4.84 -14.91
CA PRO A 586 -56.24 -6.09 -15.10
C PRO A 586 -55.79 -7.23 -14.15
N SER A 587 -54.61 -7.16 -13.56
CA SER A 587 -54.05 -8.18 -12.68
C SER A 587 -53.40 -7.59 -11.42
N HIS A 588 -53.45 -8.32 -10.35
CA HIS A 588 -52.86 -7.97 -9.06
C HIS A 588 -51.89 -9.06 -8.58
N PRO A 589 -50.84 -8.72 -7.81
CA PRO A 589 -50.00 -9.74 -7.18
C PRO A 589 -50.73 -10.47 -6.06
N THR A 590 -50.28 -11.68 -5.76
CA THR A 590 -50.66 -12.44 -4.57
C THR A 590 -49.44 -12.46 -3.66
N PHE A 591 -49.38 -11.54 -2.71
CA PHE A 591 -48.22 -11.41 -1.81
C PHE A 591 -48.08 -12.66 -0.94
N THR A 592 -46.88 -13.28 -0.99
CA THR A 592 -46.57 -14.49 -0.21
C THR A 592 -46.25 -14.17 1.26
N LYS A 593 -45.72 -12.99 1.52
CA LYS A 593 -45.27 -12.57 2.87
C LYS A 593 -46.31 -11.76 3.67
N ARG A 594 -47.42 -11.42 3.06
CA ARG A 594 -48.54 -10.72 3.74
C ARG A 594 -49.87 -11.12 3.15
N ALA A 595 -50.71 -11.75 3.95
CA ALA A 595 -52.06 -12.11 3.52
C ALA A 595 -52.97 -10.87 3.42
N GLY A 596 -53.90 -10.87 2.48
CA GLY A 596 -54.84 -9.77 2.28
C GLY A 596 -55.68 -9.96 1.03
N THR A 597 -56.50 -8.97 0.72
CA THR A 597 -57.41 -8.95 -0.42
C THR A 597 -57.33 -7.65 -1.19
N TRP A 598 -57.61 -7.70 -2.48
CA TRP A 598 -57.71 -6.54 -3.36
C TRP A 598 -59.18 -6.11 -3.54
N ASP A 599 -59.45 -4.82 -3.44
CA ASP A 599 -60.77 -4.27 -3.78
C ASP A 599 -60.86 -3.92 -5.29
N SER A 600 -62.05 -3.52 -5.73
CA SER A 600 -62.30 -3.12 -7.12
C SER A 600 -61.52 -1.87 -7.57
N ASN A 601 -60.98 -1.10 -6.63
CA ASN A 601 -60.19 0.10 -6.90
C ASN A 601 -58.67 -0.22 -6.87
N GLY A 602 -58.30 -1.51 -6.80
CA GLY A 602 -56.88 -1.94 -6.75
C GLY A 602 -56.15 -1.53 -5.47
N THR A 603 -56.90 -1.46 -4.35
CA THR A 603 -56.34 -1.22 -3.01
C THR A 603 -56.19 -2.55 -2.29
N PHE A 604 -55.00 -2.85 -1.81
CA PHE A 604 -54.74 -4.04 -0.99
C PHE A 604 -55.11 -3.76 0.47
N THR A 605 -55.88 -4.64 1.05
CA THR A 605 -56.24 -4.60 2.47
C THR A 605 -55.62 -5.84 3.14
N PRO A 606 -54.58 -5.66 3.96
CA PRO A 606 -54.01 -6.77 4.73
C PRO A 606 -55.05 -7.40 5.68
N THR A 607 -55.04 -8.71 5.78
CA THR A 607 -55.73 -9.41 6.89
C THR A 607 -54.87 -9.27 8.15
N THR A 608 -55.52 -8.91 9.27
CA THR A 608 -54.91 -8.82 10.59
C THR A 608 -54.39 -10.14 11.08
#